data_75ce5b97fc00497cba3eed1261346e95
#
_entry.id   75ce5b97fc00497cba3eed1261346e95
#
_cell.length_a   1.000
_cell.length_b   1.000
_cell.length_c   1.000
_cell.angle_alpha   90.00
_cell.angle_beta   90.00
_cell.angle_gamma   90.00
#
_symmetry.space_group_name_H-M   'P 1'
#
loop_
_entity.id
_entity.type
_entity.pdbx_description
1 polymer ?
#
loop_
_entity_poly.entity_id
_entity_poly.type
_entity_poly.pdbx_seq_one_letter_code
_entity_poly.pdbx_strand_id
1 'polypeptide(L)'
;VKLTSTPKSESNARWINGGKGLAFIMGGQIWTANIRTGKEGWKVTGLTQVSDIPAGISEFKLSPDQSRLIYVSYVKSDVKTPADCYEDLGKANAYTTNDLMYRHWDHTVMEIPHSFIADFSPKAAASVTSETSTDILAGEPANYELPTEPFSGIEQLDWSPDGKFIAYSCRKLTGKKYAFSTNTEIYIYNVENAKATKISTA
;
A
#
# COMPACT_ATOMS: atom_id res chain seq x y z
N VAL A 1 21.56 13.48 12.32
CA VAL A 1 21.23 14.85 11.86
C VAL A 1 19.79 14.81 11.35
N LYS A 2 18.96 15.74 11.82
CA LYS A 2 17.60 15.95 11.30
C LYS A 2 17.69 16.55 9.90
N LEU A 3 17.08 15.89 8.89
CA LEU A 3 17.12 16.31 7.48
C LEU A 3 15.92 17.13 7.05
N THR A 4 14.77 16.92 7.69
CA THR A 4 13.50 17.60 7.38
C THR A 4 13.01 18.38 8.60
N SER A 5 12.24 19.43 8.38
CA SER A 5 11.59 20.21 9.43
C SER A 5 10.23 20.69 8.93
N THR A 6 9.33 19.73 8.71
CA THR A 6 7.97 19.99 8.25
C THR A 6 6.98 19.78 9.41
N PRO A 7 5.77 20.35 9.35
CA PRO A 7 4.72 20.07 10.34
C PRO A 7 4.05 18.70 10.13
N LYS A 8 4.38 17.98 9.03
CA LYS A 8 3.85 16.67 8.70
C LYS A 8 4.77 15.58 9.24
N SER A 9 4.20 14.41 9.53
CA SER A 9 4.97 13.22 9.87
C SER A 9 5.65 12.65 8.62
N GLU A 10 6.91 12.27 8.74
CA GLU A 10 7.68 11.56 7.73
C GLU A 10 7.95 10.12 8.19
N SER A 11 7.76 9.17 7.28
CA SER A 11 7.95 7.73 7.54
C SER A 11 8.52 6.99 6.34
N ASN A 12 8.84 5.73 6.52
CA ASN A 12 9.20 4.77 5.47
C ASN A 12 10.34 5.26 4.55
N ALA A 13 11.41 5.84 5.13
CA ALA A 13 12.53 6.38 4.35
C ALA A 13 13.35 5.27 3.67
N ARG A 14 13.66 5.45 2.39
CA ARG A 14 14.45 4.54 1.55
C ARG A 14 15.52 5.30 0.79
N TRP A 15 16.72 4.73 0.71
CA TRP A 15 17.77 5.27 -0.13
C TRP A 15 17.47 5.05 -1.61
N ILE A 16 17.72 6.08 -2.42
CA ILE A 16 17.60 6.04 -3.88
C ILE A 16 18.85 6.61 -4.54
N ASN A 17 18.99 6.36 -5.85
CA ASN A 17 20.07 6.91 -6.66
C ASN A 17 21.47 6.60 -6.08
N GLY A 18 21.71 5.36 -5.63
CA GLY A 18 23.02 4.97 -5.09
C GLY A 18 23.43 5.77 -3.85
N GLY A 19 22.49 6.10 -2.97
CA GLY A 19 22.73 6.84 -1.73
C GLY A 19 22.79 8.36 -1.88
N LYS A 20 22.42 8.90 -3.05
CA LYS A 20 22.41 10.35 -3.33
C LYS A 20 21.03 10.99 -3.13
N GLY A 21 20.02 10.20 -2.77
CA GLY A 21 18.67 10.66 -2.52
C GLY A 21 17.93 9.77 -1.54
N LEU A 22 16.80 10.28 -1.08
CA LEU A 22 15.80 9.56 -0.28
C LEU A 22 14.45 9.61 -0.96
N ALA A 23 13.70 8.50 -0.84
CA ALA A 23 12.25 8.47 -1.01
C ALA A 23 11.63 8.20 0.35
N PHE A 24 10.53 8.86 0.68
CA PHE A 24 9.85 8.74 1.97
C PHE A 24 8.39 9.15 1.87
N ILE A 25 7.58 8.76 2.83
CA ILE A 25 6.19 9.21 2.93
C ILE A 25 6.14 10.49 3.76
N MET A 26 5.40 11.47 3.28
CA MET A 26 5.07 12.69 4.02
C MET A 26 3.64 13.10 3.69
N GLY A 27 2.78 13.16 4.72
CA GLY A 27 1.38 13.52 4.56
C GLY A 27 0.60 12.55 3.66
N GLY A 28 0.88 11.24 3.75
CA GLY A 28 0.21 10.21 2.95
C GLY A 28 0.65 10.14 1.49
N GLN A 29 1.71 10.85 1.10
CA GLN A 29 2.24 10.82 -0.26
C GLN A 29 3.73 10.48 -0.28
N ILE A 30 4.20 9.88 -1.38
CA ILE A 30 5.63 9.61 -1.58
C ILE A 30 6.31 10.88 -2.08
N TRP A 31 7.37 11.23 -1.38
CA TRP A 31 8.27 12.33 -1.73
C TRP A 31 9.67 11.83 -1.98
N THR A 32 10.39 12.52 -2.83
CA THR A 32 11.81 12.31 -3.04
C THR A 32 12.59 13.56 -2.73
N ALA A 33 13.84 13.38 -2.32
CA ALA A 33 14.78 14.47 -2.05
C ALA A 33 16.19 14.07 -2.44
N ASN A 34 16.98 15.01 -2.93
CA ASN A 34 18.42 14.82 -3.10
C ASN A 34 19.13 15.05 -1.76
N ILE A 35 20.13 14.22 -1.48
CA ILE A 35 20.97 14.32 -0.29
C ILE A 35 22.39 14.70 -0.71
N ARG A 36 22.93 15.70 -0.04
CA ARG A 36 24.32 16.10 -0.21
C ARG A 36 25.02 16.15 1.14
N THR A 37 26.28 15.73 1.15
CA THR A 37 27.19 15.92 2.29
C THR A 37 28.16 17.02 1.99
N GLY A 38 28.50 17.83 2.98
CA GLY A 38 29.49 18.90 2.90
C GLY A 38 30.13 19.16 4.25
N LYS A 39 30.99 20.17 4.33
CA LYS A 39 31.66 20.55 5.59
C LYS A 39 30.67 20.90 6.72
N GLU A 40 29.47 21.31 6.38
CA GLU A 40 28.38 21.66 7.32
C GLU A 40 27.44 20.46 7.62
N GLY A 41 27.77 19.23 7.15
CA GLY A 41 27.00 18.02 7.33
C GLY A 41 26.03 17.73 6.17
N TRP A 42 24.96 17.01 6.46
CA TRP A 42 23.98 16.57 5.49
C TRP A 42 22.94 17.65 5.18
N LYS A 43 22.64 17.84 3.90
CA LYS A 43 21.61 18.77 3.43
C LYS A 43 20.66 18.09 2.46
N VAL A 44 19.38 18.39 2.60
CA VAL A 44 18.31 17.99 1.66
C VAL A 44 18.11 19.11 0.64
N THR A 45 18.00 18.74 -0.63
CA THR A 45 17.70 19.67 -1.73
C THR A 45 16.75 19.00 -2.74
N GLY A 46 15.97 19.79 -3.48
CA GLY A 46 15.14 19.27 -4.58
C GLY A 46 14.04 18.31 -4.11
N LEU A 47 13.22 18.76 -3.18
CA LEU A 47 12.05 18.03 -2.70
C LEU A 47 10.99 17.94 -3.80
N THR A 48 10.52 16.73 -4.13
CA THR A 48 9.50 16.47 -5.15
C THR A 48 8.46 15.50 -4.61
N GLN A 49 7.18 15.84 -4.70
CA GLN A 49 6.09 14.92 -4.48
C GLN A 49 5.90 14.07 -5.75
N VAL A 50 6.12 12.75 -5.65
CA VAL A 50 6.05 11.84 -6.80
C VAL A 50 4.74 11.07 -6.87
N SER A 51 3.95 11.04 -5.80
CA SER A 51 2.63 10.40 -5.81
C SER A 51 1.50 11.39 -5.58
N ASP A 52 0.33 11.06 -6.12
CA ASP A 52 -0.95 11.74 -5.86
C ASP A 52 -2.05 10.69 -5.77
N ILE A 53 -2.16 10.06 -4.59
CA ILE A 53 -3.14 9.00 -4.28
C ILE A 53 -4.17 9.57 -3.31
N PRO A 54 -5.44 9.72 -3.71
CA PRO A 54 -6.46 10.35 -2.86
C PRO A 54 -6.66 9.69 -1.49
N ALA A 55 -6.63 8.36 -1.43
CA ALA A 55 -6.72 7.61 -0.18
C ALA A 55 -5.43 7.67 0.66
N GLY A 56 -4.35 8.21 0.09
CA GLY A 56 -3.03 8.21 0.70
C GLY A 56 -2.28 6.89 0.56
N ILE A 57 -1.03 6.91 0.97
CA ILE A 57 -0.11 5.77 0.97
C ILE A 57 0.36 5.56 2.41
N SER A 58 0.19 4.36 2.93
CA SER A 58 0.65 4.00 4.28
C SER A 58 2.10 3.51 4.27
N GLU A 59 2.48 2.73 3.26
CA GLU A 59 3.80 2.12 3.13
C GLU A 59 4.19 1.95 1.66
N PHE A 60 5.49 1.85 1.38
CA PHE A 60 5.97 1.49 0.04
C PHE A 60 7.31 0.74 0.08
N LYS A 61 7.60 0.00 -1.00
CA LYS A 61 8.85 -0.71 -1.23
C LYS A 61 9.28 -0.55 -2.69
N LEU A 62 10.53 -0.16 -2.92
CA LEU A 62 11.09 -0.02 -4.27
C LEU A 62 11.52 -1.37 -4.84
N SER A 63 11.40 -1.52 -6.16
CA SER A 63 12.05 -2.62 -6.89
C SER A 63 13.57 -2.53 -6.77
N PRO A 64 14.31 -3.64 -6.95
CA PRO A 64 15.77 -3.64 -6.83
C PRO A 64 16.49 -2.63 -7.75
N ASP A 65 15.97 -2.42 -8.95
CA ASP A 65 16.47 -1.45 -9.94
C ASP A 65 15.93 -0.02 -9.73
N GLN A 66 15.01 0.14 -8.77
CA GLN A 66 14.33 1.41 -8.46
C GLN A 66 13.53 2.00 -9.65
N SER A 67 13.12 1.18 -10.60
CA SER A 67 12.27 1.62 -11.72
C SER A 67 10.78 1.53 -11.38
N ARG A 68 10.41 0.75 -10.36
CA ARG A 68 9.05 0.54 -9.90
C ARG A 68 8.96 0.58 -8.38
N LEU A 69 7.75 0.68 -7.88
CA LEU A 69 7.45 0.52 -6.46
C LEU A 69 6.16 -0.27 -6.26
N ILE A 70 6.08 -0.92 -5.10
CA ILE A 70 4.83 -1.38 -4.50
C ILE A 70 4.46 -0.37 -3.44
N TYR A 71 3.20 0.01 -3.36
CA TYR A 71 2.68 0.81 -2.26
C TYR A 71 1.38 0.22 -1.71
N VAL A 72 1.11 0.49 -0.45
CA VAL A 72 -0.12 0.12 0.24
C VAL A 72 -1.03 1.35 0.31
N SER A 73 -2.24 1.18 -0.16
CA SER A 73 -3.32 2.17 -0.04
C SER A 73 -4.63 1.44 0.27
N TYR A 74 -5.63 2.19 0.73
CA TYR A 74 -6.87 1.60 1.18
C TYR A 74 -7.96 1.71 0.12
N VAL A 75 -8.71 0.63 -0.06
CA VAL A 75 -9.91 0.56 -0.89
C VAL A 75 -11.15 0.42 -0.01
N LYS A 76 -12.28 0.89 -0.49
CA LYS A 76 -13.55 0.83 0.27
C LYS A 76 -14.01 -0.61 0.40
N SER A 77 -14.39 -1.04 1.61
CA SER A 77 -15.00 -2.34 1.87
C SER A 77 -16.46 -2.41 1.40
N ASP A 78 -17.11 -3.57 1.56
CA ASP A 78 -18.55 -3.74 1.29
C ASP A 78 -19.45 -3.29 2.45
N VAL A 79 -18.87 -2.86 3.56
CA VAL A 79 -19.60 -2.33 4.71
C VAL A 79 -20.31 -1.04 4.32
N LYS A 80 -21.61 -0.98 4.60
CA LYS A 80 -22.45 0.18 4.29
C LYS A 80 -23.02 0.79 5.55
N THR A 81 -23.14 2.10 5.54
CA THR A 81 -23.92 2.85 6.52
C THR A 81 -25.40 2.91 6.11
N PRO A 82 -26.31 3.23 7.01
CA PRO A 82 -27.70 3.48 6.63
C PRO A 82 -27.86 4.57 5.56
N ALA A 83 -27.02 5.61 5.60
CA ALA A 83 -27.00 6.67 4.59
C ALA A 83 -26.63 6.19 3.19
N ASP A 84 -25.81 5.13 3.07
CA ASP A 84 -25.48 4.52 1.77
C ASP A 84 -26.66 3.74 1.16
N CYS A 85 -27.67 3.40 2.00
CA CYS A 85 -28.85 2.63 1.61
C CYS A 85 -30.11 3.49 1.52
N TYR A 86 -30.23 4.53 2.38
CA TYR A 86 -31.42 5.37 2.54
C TYR A 86 -31.00 6.81 2.85
N GLU A 87 -31.37 7.75 1.99
CA GLU A 87 -30.97 9.17 2.07
C GLU A 87 -31.40 9.86 3.38
N ASP A 88 -32.52 9.45 3.97
CA ASP A 88 -33.07 10.02 5.19
C ASP A 88 -32.49 9.46 6.49
N LEU A 89 -31.66 8.41 6.41
CA LEU A 89 -31.07 7.73 7.56
C LEU A 89 -29.62 8.15 7.89
N GLY A 90 -29.19 9.32 7.43
CA GLY A 90 -27.81 9.81 7.66
C GLY A 90 -27.39 10.00 9.12
N LYS A 91 -28.37 10.00 10.06
CA LYS A 91 -28.10 10.08 11.51
C LYS A 91 -28.17 8.72 12.22
N ALA A 92 -28.54 7.66 11.53
CA ALA A 92 -28.63 6.34 12.13
C ALA A 92 -27.22 5.76 12.32
N ASN A 93 -26.94 5.26 13.52
CA ASN A 93 -25.67 4.63 13.86
C ASN A 93 -25.78 3.10 13.71
N ALA A 94 -25.62 2.62 12.49
CA ALA A 94 -25.63 1.20 12.17
C ALA A 94 -24.69 0.91 11.00
N TYR A 95 -24.37 -0.36 10.79
CA TYR A 95 -23.60 -0.85 9.64
C TYR A 95 -24.24 -2.10 9.09
N THR A 96 -24.17 -2.29 7.78
CA THR A 96 -24.58 -3.52 7.11
C THR A 96 -23.41 -4.07 6.29
N THR A 97 -23.26 -5.38 6.28
CA THR A 97 -22.24 -6.07 5.50
C THR A 97 -22.76 -7.43 5.05
N ASN A 98 -22.25 -7.94 3.96
CA ASN A 98 -22.54 -9.27 3.44
C ASN A 98 -21.41 -10.28 3.74
N ASP A 99 -20.33 -9.84 4.38
CA ASP A 99 -19.20 -10.69 4.73
C ASP A 99 -18.89 -10.64 6.24
N LEU A 100 -18.24 -11.70 6.75
CA LEU A 100 -17.82 -11.76 8.14
C LEU A 100 -16.52 -11.01 8.41
N MET A 101 -15.81 -10.56 7.39
CA MET A 101 -14.69 -9.63 7.50
C MET A 101 -15.20 -8.19 7.61
N TYR A 102 -15.96 -7.89 8.64
CA TYR A 102 -16.48 -6.54 8.88
C TYR A 102 -15.86 -5.84 10.09
N ARG A 103 -15.07 -6.57 10.85
CA ARG A 103 -14.47 -6.06 12.08
C ARG A 103 -13.10 -6.67 12.32
N HIS A 104 -12.14 -5.80 12.58
CA HIS A 104 -10.88 -6.14 13.21
C HIS A 104 -10.93 -5.64 14.64
N TRP A 105 -10.59 -6.50 15.60
CA TRP A 105 -10.45 -6.25 17.00
C TRP A 105 -11.31 -5.08 17.56
N ASP A 106 -10.90 -3.84 17.36
CA ASP A 106 -11.48 -2.64 17.98
C ASP A 106 -12.27 -1.74 17.01
N HIS A 107 -12.23 -2.00 15.70
CA HIS A 107 -12.87 -1.14 14.70
C HIS A 107 -13.63 -1.92 13.60
N THR A 108 -14.61 -1.25 13.01
CA THR A 108 -15.30 -1.73 11.80
C THR A 108 -14.38 -1.54 10.59
N VAL A 109 -14.28 -2.57 9.73
CA VAL A 109 -13.47 -2.55 8.51
C VAL A 109 -14.20 -1.78 7.41
N MET A 110 -14.07 -0.45 7.43
CA MET A 110 -14.66 0.42 6.40
C MET A 110 -13.80 0.48 5.15
N GLU A 111 -12.51 0.27 5.29
CA GLU A 111 -11.50 0.30 4.24
C GLU A 111 -10.56 -0.89 4.41
N ILE A 112 -10.02 -1.38 3.31
CA ILE A 112 -9.20 -2.59 3.23
C ILE A 112 -7.88 -2.24 2.56
N PRO A 113 -6.73 -2.65 3.13
CA PRO A 113 -5.43 -2.42 2.52
C PRO A 113 -5.27 -3.29 1.26
N HIS A 114 -4.94 -2.65 0.16
CA HIS A 114 -4.50 -3.27 -1.08
C HIS A 114 -3.10 -2.82 -1.43
N SER A 115 -2.37 -3.67 -2.13
CA SER A 115 -1.03 -3.36 -2.63
C SER A 115 -1.07 -3.09 -4.13
N PHE A 116 -0.49 -1.97 -4.52
CA PHE A 116 -0.47 -1.49 -5.89
C PHE A 116 0.96 -1.42 -6.43
N ILE A 117 1.12 -1.66 -7.71
CA ILE A 117 2.39 -1.49 -8.44
C ILE A 117 2.28 -0.26 -9.31
N ALA A 118 3.32 0.58 -9.31
CA ALA A 118 3.45 1.70 -10.23
C ALA A 118 4.90 1.85 -10.70
N ASP A 119 5.08 2.49 -11.85
CA ASP A 119 6.39 2.95 -12.29
C ASP A 119 6.88 4.06 -11.38
N PHE A 120 8.17 4.07 -11.09
CA PHE A 120 8.78 5.04 -10.20
C PHE A 120 9.84 5.87 -10.91
N SER A 121 9.65 7.18 -10.85
CA SER A 121 10.66 8.15 -11.28
C SER A 121 10.86 9.20 -10.20
N PRO A 122 12.05 9.30 -9.61
CA PRO A 122 12.31 10.19 -8.46
C PRO A 122 12.24 11.68 -8.80
N LYS A 123 12.08 12.06 -10.06
CA LYS A 123 12.00 13.45 -10.51
C LYS A 123 10.68 13.81 -11.17
N ALA A 124 9.81 12.84 -11.39
CA ALA A 124 8.53 13.07 -12.04
C ALA A 124 7.45 13.37 -10.97
N ALA A 125 7.06 14.63 -10.88
CA ALA A 125 6.00 15.04 -9.95
C ALA A 125 4.67 14.36 -10.29
N ALA A 126 3.95 13.88 -9.27
CA ALA A 126 2.64 13.23 -9.38
C ALA A 126 2.57 12.14 -10.47
N SER A 127 3.65 11.37 -10.64
CA SER A 127 3.71 10.30 -11.65
C SER A 127 3.08 9.00 -11.17
N VAL A 128 2.96 8.81 -9.87
CA VAL A 128 2.28 7.68 -9.22
C VAL A 128 0.88 8.13 -8.84
N THR A 129 -0.12 7.69 -9.60
CA THR A 129 -1.54 8.00 -9.39
C THR A 129 -2.36 6.71 -9.40
N SER A 130 -3.63 6.79 -9.04
CA SER A 130 -4.51 5.61 -9.11
C SER A 130 -4.63 5.07 -10.54
N GLU A 131 -4.63 5.94 -11.54
CA GLU A 131 -4.76 5.57 -12.97
C GLU A 131 -3.48 4.92 -13.53
N THR A 132 -2.31 5.26 -12.97
CA THR A 132 -1.01 4.71 -13.40
C THR A 132 -0.58 3.50 -12.59
N SER A 133 -1.41 3.06 -11.66
CA SER A 133 -1.11 1.96 -10.74
C SER A 133 -1.94 0.72 -11.04
N THR A 134 -1.35 -0.45 -10.80
CA THR A 134 -2.02 -1.74 -10.95
C THR A 134 -2.20 -2.39 -9.58
N ASP A 135 -3.43 -2.71 -9.21
CA ASP A 135 -3.75 -3.45 -8.00
C ASP A 135 -3.30 -4.92 -8.17
N ILE A 136 -2.50 -5.44 -7.23
CA ILE A 136 -2.04 -6.84 -7.22
C ILE A 136 -3.22 -7.80 -7.06
N LEU A 137 -4.29 -7.38 -6.40
CA LEU A 137 -5.50 -8.16 -6.18
C LEU A 137 -6.61 -7.88 -7.22
N ALA A 138 -6.30 -7.19 -8.33
CA ALA A 138 -7.28 -6.90 -9.37
C ALA A 138 -8.00 -8.16 -9.85
N GLY A 139 -9.35 -8.12 -9.84
CA GLY A 139 -10.20 -9.24 -10.23
C GLY A 139 -10.45 -10.29 -9.13
N GLU A 140 -9.82 -10.15 -7.97
CA GLU A 140 -10.11 -10.94 -6.77
C GLU A 140 -11.26 -10.30 -5.97
N PRO A 141 -11.89 -11.03 -5.02
CA PRO A 141 -12.83 -10.43 -4.08
C PRO A 141 -12.23 -9.23 -3.35
N ALA A 142 -12.97 -8.11 -3.32
CA ALA A 142 -12.50 -6.85 -2.74
C ALA A 142 -12.13 -6.93 -1.25
N ASN A 143 -12.62 -7.96 -0.55
CA ASN A 143 -12.35 -8.16 0.88
C ASN A 143 -11.03 -8.88 1.18
N TYR A 144 -10.21 -9.15 0.18
CA TYR A 144 -8.88 -9.71 0.42
C TYR A 144 -7.91 -8.59 0.84
N GLU A 145 -7.25 -8.78 1.97
CA GLU A 145 -6.28 -7.84 2.53
C GLU A 145 -4.87 -8.14 2.02
N LEU A 146 -4.19 -7.11 1.56
CA LEU A 146 -2.77 -7.20 1.21
C LEU A 146 -2.07 -5.87 1.49
N PRO A 147 -1.32 -5.76 2.59
CA PRO A 147 -1.01 -6.78 3.62
C PRO A 147 -2.22 -7.16 4.48
N THR A 148 -2.13 -8.30 5.18
CA THR A 148 -3.19 -8.78 6.09
C THR A 148 -3.17 -7.98 7.40
N GLU A 149 -4.25 -7.29 7.71
CA GLU A 149 -4.39 -6.55 8.97
C GLU A 149 -4.87 -7.45 10.13
N PRO A 150 -4.73 -6.97 11.41
CA PRO A 150 -4.25 -5.64 11.82
C PRO A 150 -2.77 -5.55 12.16
N PHE A 151 -1.99 -6.62 12.06
CA PHE A 151 -0.63 -6.68 12.62
C PHE A 151 0.47 -6.84 11.57
N SER A 152 0.15 -6.65 10.30
CA SER A 152 1.09 -6.81 9.20
C SER A 152 1.18 -5.55 8.34
N GLY A 153 2.26 -5.43 7.58
CA GLY A 153 2.54 -4.33 6.68
C GLY A 153 3.26 -4.80 5.41
N ILE A 154 3.97 -3.88 4.78
CA ILE A 154 4.69 -4.10 3.51
C ILE A 154 5.74 -5.22 3.57
N GLU A 155 6.13 -5.71 4.76
CA GLU A 155 7.01 -6.86 4.94
C GLU A 155 6.40 -8.17 4.41
N GLN A 156 5.07 -8.23 4.24
CA GLN A 156 4.40 -9.39 3.64
C GLN A 156 4.57 -9.50 2.12
N LEU A 157 5.16 -8.46 1.50
CA LEU A 157 5.46 -8.45 0.06
C LEU A 157 6.95 -8.25 -0.15
N ASP A 158 7.51 -8.96 -1.14
CA ASP A 158 8.90 -8.72 -1.54
C ASP A 158 9.11 -8.90 -3.05
N TRP A 159 10.01 -8.07 -3.60
CA TRP A 159 10.43 -8.17 -4.98
C TRP A 159 11.40 -9.33 -5.19
N SER A 160 11.29 -10.02 -6.31
CA SER A 160 12.40 -10.87 -6.79
C SER A 160 13.63 -9.99 -7.11
N PRO A 161 14.84 -10.55 -7.00
CA PRO A 161 16.06 -9.76 -7.27
C PRO A 161 16.14 -9.16 -8.67
N ASP A 162 15.46 -9.77 -9.65
CA ASP A 162 15.38 -9.27 -11.04
C ASP A 162 14.19 -8.31 -11.29
N GLY A 163 13.36 -8.04 -10.26
CA GLY A 163 12.22 -7.14 -10.35
C GLY A 163 11.05 -7.64 -11.18
N LYS A 164 11.03 -8.92 -11.59
CA LYS A 164 9.97 -9.48 -12.45
C LYS A 164 8.80 -10.07 -11.69
N PHE A 165 9.01 -10.44 -10.45
CA PHE A 165 8.03 -11.10 -9.60
C PHE A 165 7.92 -10.41 -8.26
N ILE A 166 6.75 -10.59 -7.63
CA ILE A 166 6.50 -10.20 -6.25
C ILE A 166 6.00 -11.44 -5.51
N ALA A 167 6.72 -11.85 -4.46
CA ALA A 167 6.24 -12.83 -3.51
C ALA A 167 5.38 -12.11 -2.45
N TYR A 168 4.24 -12.69 -2.10
CA TYR A 168 3.40 -12.16 -1.03
C TYR A 168 2.65 -13.24 -0.29
N SER A 169 2.29 -12.95 0.96
CA SER A 169 1.37 -13.78 1.75
C SER A 169 0.01 -13.10 1.84
N CYS A 170 -1.06 -13.87 1.65
CA CYS A 170 -2.42 -13.33 1.70
C CYS A 170 -3.39 -14.40 2.20
N ARG A 171 -4.40 -13.96 2.96
CA ARG A 171 -5.51 -14.78 3.39
C ARG A 171 -6.70 -14.62 2.44
N LYS A 172 -6.74 -15.41 1.37
CA LYS A 172 -7.80 -15.35 0.35
C LYS A 172 -9.02 -16.17 0.77
N LEU A 173 -9.71 -15.71 1.79
CA LEU A 173 -10.92 -16.31 2.35
C LEU A 173 -12.05 -15.28 2.41
N THR A 174 -13.30 -15.74 2.22
CA THR A 174 -14.50 -14.90 2.31
C THR A 174 -15.58 -15.61 3.13
N GLY A 175 -16.58 -14.85 3.59
CA GLY A 175 -17.73 -15.35 4.32
C GLY A 175 -17.33 -16.08 5.60
N LYS A 176 -17.96 -17.21 5.86
CA LYS A 176 -17.72 -18.01 7.07
C LYS A 176 -16.29 -18.53 7.17
N LYS A 177 -15.61 -18.81 6.04
CA LYS A 177 -14.25 -19.32 6.05
C LYS A 177 -13.27 -18.30 6.67
N TYR A 178 -13.48 -17.02 6.44
CA TYR A 178 -12.68 -15.96 7.04
C TYR A 178 -12.73 -15.99 8.58
N ALA A 179 -13.91 -16.24 9.14
CA ALA A 179 -14.10 -16.27 10.59
C ALA A 179 -13.50 -17.52 11.27
N PHE A 180 -13.30 -18.62 10.54
CA PHE A 180 -12.82 -19.90 11.09
C PHE A 180 -11.36 -20.20 10.81
N SER A 181 -10.68 -19.42 9.98
CA SER A 181 -9.30 -19.68 9.60
C SER A 181 -8.46 -18.42 9.59
N THR A 182 -7.29 -18.52 10.18
CA THR A 182 -6.23 -17.50 10.11
C THR A 182 -5.15 -17.89 9.09
N ASN A 183 -5.38 -18.94 8.30
CA ASN A 183 -4.40 -19.45 7.35
C ASN A 183 -4.13 -18.45 6.24
N THR A 184 -2.85 -18.14 6.03
CA THR A 184 -2.34 -17.36 4.91
C THR A 184 -1.56 -18.28 3.97
N GLU A 185 -1.57 -17.97 2.71
CA GLU A 185 -0.88 -18.73 1.67
C GLU A 185 0.09 -17.83 0.92
N ILE A 186 1.13 -18.42 0.34
CA ILE A 186 2.17 -17.70 -0.41
C ILE A 186 1.82 -17.73 -1.90
N TYR A 187 1.93 -16.57 -2.51
CA TYR A 187 1.67 -16.34 -3.93
C TYR A 187 2.90 -15.69 -4.59
N ILE A 188 3.08 -15.99 -5.86
CA ILE A 188 4.01 -15.27 -6.74
C ILE A 188 3.20 -14.53 -7.80
N TYR A 189 3.32 -13.22 -7.82
CA TYR A 189 2.74 -12.35 -8.82
C TYR A 189 3.77 -12.06 -9.92
N ASN A 190 3.42 -12.32 -11.14
CA ASN A 190 4.24 -11.95 -12.31
C ASN A 190 3.84 -10.54 -12.75
N VAL A 191 4.80 -9.61 -12.71
CA VAL A 191 4.56 -8.18 -12.97
C VAL A 191 4.25 -7.91 -14.45
N GLU A 192 4.79 -8.74 -15.37
CA GLU A 192 4.60 -8.53 -16.80
C GLU A 192 3.19 -8.90 -17.28
N ASN A 193 2.66 -10.01 -16.78
CA ASN A 193 1.34 -10.51 -17.22
C ASN A 193 0.22 -10.34 -16.21
N ALA A 194 0.51 -9.69 -15.09
CA ALA A 194 -0.41 -9.40 -14.00
C ALA A 194 -1.15 -10.65 -13.45
N LYS A 195 -0.44 -11.79 -13.32
CA LYS A 195 -1.01 -13.03 -12.81
C LYS A 195 -0.34 -13.50 -11.53
N ALA A 196 -1.16 -13.86 -10.56
CA ALA A 196 -0.71 -14.50 -9.32
C ALA A 196 -0.85 -16.02 -9.40
N THR A 197 0.13 -16.73 -8.85
CA THR A 197 0.12 -18.20 -8.72
C THR A 197 0.38 -18.55 -7.26
N LYS A 198 -0.51 -19.36 -6.66
CA LYS A 198 -0.28 -19.92 -5.34
C LYS A 198 0.84 -20.96 -5.40
N ILE A 199 1.80 -20.86 -4.48
CA ILE A 199 2.95 -21.79 -4.39
C ILE A 199 3.01 -22.58 -3.09
N SER A 200 2.34 -22.10 -2.03
CA SER A 200 2.22 -22.91 -0.80
C SER A 200 1.32 -24.12 -1.05
N THR A 201 1.76 -25.29 -0.60
CA THR A 201 0.95 -26.51 -0.52
C THR A 201 0.23 -26.56 0.81
N ALA A 202 -1.02 -27.03 0.81
CA ALA A 202 -1.77 -27.27 2.03
C ALA A 202 -1.14 -28.42 2.83
#